data_57ea47525cea26e10619541d59fd1a07
#
_entry.id   57ea47525cea26e10619541d59fd1a07
#
_cell.length_a   1.000
_cell.length_b   1.000
_cell.length_c   1.000
_cell.angle_alpha   90.00
_cell.angle_beta   90.00
_cell.angle_gamma   90.00
#
_symmetry.space_group_name_H-M   'P 1'
#
loop_
_entity.id
_entity.type
_entity.pdbx_description
1 polymer ?
#
loop_
_entity_poly.entity_id
_entity_poly.type
_entity_poly.pdbx_seq_one_letter_code
_entity_poly.pdbx_strand_id
1 'polypeptide(L)'
;MVNLIKARMNKIFIFFTLLPAMSMHIHAQDSTVLDIDGNVYKTVVIGTQTWMAENLKTTRYTDKESIPYVPDVKIWDNLTSGAYSFYKNDSSNIETYGLLYNWYAINDNRNVCPAGWYIPGNKEWSELSVFLGGDSVAGGKLKESGTTHWLTPNTGAVNSTGFTALPGGYDDVGSYQLGTGCNFWSASDTLHLVAWYWALWFWRADFNPYIGGKQHGFSIRCIRNSSNQVDEKSNGELIKIFPNPAKDKITILSQAEQNRYLHIYNLFGETVLQKKLISNNEIINISYLPKGLYIIKIKISNETYLQKLIKE
;
A
#
# COMPACT_ATOMS: atom_id res chain seq x y z
N MET A 1 28.89 -82.07 -13.20
CA MET A 1 29.47 -81.12 -12.20
C MET A 1 29.16 -79.71 -12.71
N VAL A 2 28.14 -79.10 -12.20
CA VAL A 2 27.65 -77.77 -12.62
C VAL A 2 27.88 -76.83 -11.47
N ASN A 3 28.79 -75.86 -11.66
CA ASN A 3 29.07 -74.81 -10.67
C ASN A 3 28.04 -73.70 -10.74
N LEU A 4 27.25 -73.51 -9.73
CA LEU A 4 26.34 -72.37 -9.54
C LEU A 4 27.13 -71.16 -9.03
N ILE A 5 27.20 -70.12 -9.82
CA ILE A 5 27.68 -68.78 -9.42
C ILE A 5 26.49 -68.03 -8.77
N LYS A 6 26.56 -67.79 -7.48
CA LYS A 6 25.61 -66.93 -6.72
C LYS A 6 26.00 -65.47 -6.95
N ALA A 7 25.19 -64.72 -7.72
CA ALA A 7 25.28 -63.28 -7.80
C ALA A 7 24.68 -62.64 -6.52
N ARG A 8 25.49 -61.90 -5.79
CA ARG A 8 25.05 -61.05 -4.66
C ARG A 8 24.47 -59.76 -5.22
N MET A 9 23.17 -59.60 -5.09
CA MET A 9 22.52 -58.29 -5.31
C MET A 9 22.70 -57.41 -4.10
N ASN A 10 23.48 -56.33 -4.23
CA ASN A 10 23.55 -55.25 -3.24
C ASN A 10 22.27 -54.38 -3.36
N LYS A 11 21.43 -54.47 -2.34
CA LYS A 11 20.30 -53.51 -2.18
C LYS A 11 20.83 -52.18 -1.72
N ILE A 12 20.85 -51.20 -2.59
CA ILE A 12 21.07 -49.80 -2.26
C ILE A 12 19.78 -49.29 -1.64
N PHE A 13 19.77 -49.04 -0.34
CA PHE A 13 18.72 -48.35 0.37
C PHE A 13 18.94 -46.83 0.17
N ILE A 14 18.13 -46.17 -0.71
CA ILE A 14 18.09 -44.72 -0.83
C ILE A 14 17.20 -44.24 0.33
N PHE A 15 17.81 -43.68 1.37
CA PHE A 15 17.09 -42.93 2.39
C PHE A 15 16.63 -41.59 1.81
N PHE A 16 15.36 -41.48 1.46
CA PHE A 16 14.71 -40.18 1.23
C PHE A 16 14.51 -39.53 2.60
N THR A 17 15.38 -38.60 2.98
CA THR A 17 15.11 -37.71 4.10
C THR A 17 14.08 -36.69 3.65
N LEU A 18 12.82 -36.87 4.08
CA LEU A 18 11.80 -35.80 4.01
C LEU A 18 12.28 -34.67 4.93
N LEU A 19 12.81 -33.60 4.35
CA LEU A 19 12.92 -32.33 5.08
C LEU A 19 11.49 -31.81 5.32
N PRO A 20 11.10 -31.54 6.57
CA PRO A 20 9.83 -30.87 6.81
C PRO A 20 9.90 -29.47 6.20
N ALA A 21 8.98 -29.17 5.29
CA ALA A 21 8.75 -27.82 4.82
C ALA A 21 8.34 -26.99 6.03
N MET A 22 9.29 -26.24 6.57
CA MET A 22 9.04 -25.25 7.60
C MET A 22 8.21 -24.15 6.93
N SER A 23 6.88 -24.23 7.06
CA SER A 23 6.00 -23.13 6.73
C SER A 23 6.34 -21.98 7.68
N MET A 24 7.11 -21.02 7.21
CA MET A 24 7.27 -19.74 7.89
C MET A 24 5.90 -19.07 7.91
N HIS A 25 5.17 -19.25 9.01
CA HIS A 25 4.07 -18.39 9.34
C HIS A 25 4.68 -17.02 9.71
N ILE A 26 4.75 -16.14 8.73
CA ILE A 26 5.01 -14.73 9.00
C ILE A 26 3.76 -14.26 9.74
N HIS A 27 3.85 -14.17 11.05
CA HIS A 27 2.87 -13.44 11.84
C HIS A 27 3.01 -11.99 11.38
N ALA A 28 2.03 -11.51 10.62
CA ALA A 28 1.86 -10.08 10.43
C ALA A 28 1.74 -9.47 11.82
N GLN A 29 2.72 -8.68 12.22
CA GLN A 29 2.66 -7.94 13.48
C GLN A 29 1.49 -6.97 13.29
N ASP A 30 0.43 -7.12 14.09
CA ASP A 30 -0.70 -6.20 14.11
C ASP A 30 -0.17 -4.81 14.47
N SER A 31 0.19 -4.06 13.46
CA SER A 31 0.61 -2.69 13.63
C SER A 31 -0.63 -1.80 13.56
N THR A 32 -0.63 -0.76 14.37
CA THR A 32 -1.70 0.23 14.38
C THR A 32 -1.17 1.61 14.01
N VAL A 33 -2.05 2.47 13.55
CA VAL A 33 -1.77 3.88 13.31
C VAL A 33 -2.83 4.73 14.00
N LEU A 34 -2.43 5.91 14.51
CA LEU A 34 -3.33 6.89 15.12
C LEU A 34 -3.50 8.07 14.17
N ASP A 35 -4.74 8.57 14.06
CA ASP A 35 -5.00 9.85 13.41
C ASP A 35 -4.87 11.03 14.42
N ILE A 36 -5.13 12.23 13.92
CA ILE A 36 -5.01 13.45 14.73
C ILE A 36 -6.07 13.57 15.84
N ASP A 37 -7.18 12.85 15.72
CA ASP A 37 -8.24 12.77 16.73
C ASP A 37 -7.97 11.68 17.78
N GLY A 38 -6.92 10.85 17.58
CA GLY A 38 -6.58 9.74 18.46
C GLY A 38 -7.33 8.45 18.14
N ASN A 39 -8.03 8.37 17.00
CA ASN A 39 -8.60 7.11 16.54
C ASN A 39 -7.48 6.13 16.16
N VAL A 40 -7.62 4.88 16.60
CA VAL A 40 -6.68 3.80 16.34
C VAL A 40 -7.19 2.94 15.18
N TYR A 41 -6.35 2.69 14.19
CA TYR A 41 -6.67 1.85 13.04
C TYR A 41 -5.68 0.70 12.94
N LYS A 42 -6.18 -0.51 12.73
CA LYS A 42 -5.35 -1.66 12.35
C LYS A 42 -4.75 -1.43 10.97
N THR A 43 -3.59 -2.01 10.74
CA THR A 43 -2.93 -1.93 9.44
C THR A 43 -2.57 -3.32 8.92
N VAL A 44 -2.52 -3.45 7.60
CA VAL A 44 -2.18 -4.70 6.93
C VAL A 44 -1.20 -4.43 5.80
N VAL A 45 -0.23 -5.33 5.63
CA VAL A 45 0.72 -5.29 4.51
C VAL A 45 0.19 -6.17 3.38
N ILE A 46 0.02 -5.58 2.19
CA ILE A 46 -0.42 -6.29 0.99
C ILE A 46 0.57 -5.96 -0.14
N GLY A 47 1.37 -6.93 -0.52
CA GLY A 47 2.48 -6.71 -1.45
C GLY A 47 3.52 -5.75 -0.86
N THR A 48 3.76 -4.65 -1.55
CA THR A 48 4.68 -3.58 -1.14
C THR A 48 3.98 -2.40 -0.47
N GLN A 49 2.70 -2.54 -0.13
CA GLN A 49 1.87 -1.47 0.38
C GLN A 49 1.38 -1.80 1.79
N THR A 50 1.39 -0.82 2.70
CA THR A 50 0.73 -0.94 4.01
C THR A 50 -0.55 -0.13 3.99
N TRP A 51 -1.67 -0.79 4.23
CA TRP A 51 -3.02 -0.22 4.19
C TRP A 51 -3.62 -0.13 5.59
N MET A 52 -4.45 0.86 5.83
CA MET A 52 -5.40 0.79 6.92
C MET A 52 -6.37 -0.37 6.66
N ALA A 53 -6.72 -1.14 7.69
CA ALA A 53 -7.73 -2.19 7.62
C ALA A 53 -9.13 -1.71 7.98
N GLU A 54 -9.27 -0.43 8.30
CA GLU A 54 -10.53 0.24 8.66
C GLU A 54 -10.65 1.56 7.91
N ASN A 55 -11.89 2.03 7.70
CA ASN A 55 -12.15 3.31 7.07
C ASN A 55 -11.82 4.47 8.01
N LEU A 56 -11.34 5.57 7.47
CA LEU A 56 -10.96 6.75 8.21
C LEU A 56 -12.18 7.37 8.95
N LYS A 57 -11.94 7.84 10.19
CA LYS A 57 -12.97 8.47 11.07
C LYS A 57 -12.54 9.85 11.56
N THR A 58 -11.46 10.43 11.04
CA THR A 58 -10.97 11.73 11.51
C THR A 58 -11.94 12.86 11.15
N THR A 59 -12.10 13.79 12.07
CA THR A 59 -12.90 15.01 11.89
C THR A 59 -12.03 16.24 11.69
N ARG A 60 -10.69 16.05 11.63
CA ARG A 60 -9.70 17.12 11.49
C ARG A 60 -8.64 16.78 10.44
N TYR A 61 -8.12 17.83 9.83
CA TYR A 61 -6.90 17.77 9.05
C TYR A 61 -5.66 17.64 9.95
N THR A 62 -4.50 17.30 9.37
CA THR A 62 -3.26 17.10 10.17
C THR A 62 -2.74 18.35 10.84
N ASP A 63 -3.13 19.54 10.41
CA ASP A 63 -2.85 20.83 11.06
C ASP A 63 -3.79 21.13 12.24
N LYS A 64 -4.72 20.21 12.56
CA LYS A 64 -5.75 20.28 13.62
C LYS A 64 -6.98 21.12 13.27
N GLU A 65 -7.03 21.74 12.10
CA GLU A 65 -8.23 22.43 11.64
C GLU A 65 -9.37 21.43 11.40
N SER A 66 -10.58 21.83 11.79
CA SER A 66 -11.76 20.97 11.67
C SER A 66 -12.21 20.81 10.22
N ILE A 67 -12.57 19.59 9.85
CA ILE A 67 -13.34 19.31 8.62
C ILE A 67 -14.80 19.55 8.98
N PRO A 68 -15.58 20.36 8.23
CA PRO A 68 -16.98 20.60 8.51
C PRO A 68 -17.83 19.33 8.43
N TYR A 69 -18.67 19.10 9.45
CA TYR A 69 -19.76 18.12 9.36
C TYR A 69 -20.98 18.77 8.70
N VAL A 70 -21.45 18.20 7.61
CA VAL A 70 -22.58 18.76 6.82
C VAL A 70 -23.68 17.71 6.65
N PRO A 71 -24.69 17.65 7.52
CA PRO A 71 -25.79 16.70 7.45
C PRO A 71 -26.89 17.08 6.46
N ASP A 72 -26.99 18.37 6.08
CA ASP A 72 -28.03 18.85 5.15
C ASP A 72 -27.64 18.54 3.70
N VAL A 73 -28.44 17.67 3.07
CA VAL A 73 -28.22 17.19 1.70
C VAL A 73 -28.19 18.33 0.68
N LYS A 74 -28.99 19.39 0.86
CA LYS A 74 -29.00 20.52 -0.08
C LYS A 74 -27.75 21.37 0.02
N ILE A 75 -27.20 21.48 1.23
CA ILE A 75 -25.90 22.15 1.47
C ILE A 75 -24.81 21.29 0.90
N TRP A 76 -24.81 19.98 1.21
CA TRP A 76 -23.83 19.01 0.77
C TRP A 76 -23.64 18.97 -0.74
N ASP A 77 -24.71 18.90 -1.52
CA ASP A 77 -24.68 18.83 -3.00
C ASP A 77 -24.05 20.05 -3.67
N ASN A 78 -24.01 21.17 -2.98
CA ASN A 78 -23.45 22.43 -3.49
C ASN A 78 -22.05 22.75 -2.93
N LEU A 79 -21.42 21.84 -2.17
CA LEU A 79 -20.10 22.07 -1.59
C LEU A 79 -19.01 22.09 -2.66
N THR A 80 -18.11 23.05 -2.50
CA THR A 80 -16.84 23.17 -3.22
C THR A 80 -15.64 23.20 -2.28
N SER A 81 -15.86 22.88 -1.01
CA SER A 81 -14.86 22.78 0.05
C SER A 81 -14.98 21.44 0.78
N GLY A 82 -13.92 21.06 1.50
CA GLY A 82 -13.88 19.82 2.25
C GLY A 82 -14.95 19.70 3.30
N ALA A 83 -15.64 18.55 3.35
CA ALA A 83 -16.64 18.21 4.36
C ALA A 83 -16.70 16.70 4.58
N TYR A 84 -17.30 16.30 5.70
CA TYR A 84 -17.66 14.91 5.96
C TYR A 84 -19.13 14.78 6.40
N SER A 85 -19.63 13.57 6.18
CA SER A 85 -20.89 13.06 6.70
C SER A 85 -20.71 11.64 7.24
N PHE A 86 -21.77 11.00 7.62
CA PHE A 86 -21.83 9.56 7.92
C PHE A 86 -23.21 9.02 7.53
N TYR A 87 -23.25 7.73 7.22
CA TYR A 87 -24.42 7.11 6.62
C TYR A 87 -25.72 7.45 7.37
N LYS A 88 -26.68 8.06 6.64
CA LYS A 88 -27.99 8.54 7.15
C LYS A 88 -27.88 9.53 8.34
N ASN A 89 -26.76 10.14 8.55
CA ASN A 89 -26.49 10.97 9.72
C ASN A 89 -26.77 10.25 11.07
N ASP A 90 -26.62 8.91 11.07
CA ASP A 90 -26.73 8.08 12.25
C ASP A 90 -25.31 7.77 12.79
N SER A 91 -24.95 8.40 13.89
CA SER A 91 -23.61 8.29 14.49
C SER A 91 -23.25 6.86 14.92
N SER A 92 -24.22 5.96 15.10
CA SER A 92 -23.94 4.56 15.40
C SER A 92 -23.19 3.83 14.27
N ASN A 93 -23.24 4.37 13.04
CA ASN A 93 -22.52 3.83 11.89
C ASN A 93 -21.03 4.19 11.87
N ILE A 94 -20.60 5.22 12.61
CA ILE A 94 -19.22 5.75 12.53
C ILE A 94 -18.20 4.70 12.95
N GLU A 95 -18.43 4.01 14.06
CA GLU A 95 -17.46 3.04 14.59
C GLU A 95 -17.25 1.86 13.62
N THR A 96 -18.31 1.40 12.97
CA THR A 96 -18.25 0.26 12.06
C THR A 96 -17.78 0.65 10.66
N TYR A 97 -18.32 1.72 10.08
CA TYR A 97 -18.15 2.04 8.66
C TYR A 97 -17.24 3.25 8.41
N GLY A 98 -16.87 3.99 9.45
CA GLY A 98 -16.10 5.23 9.31
C GLY A 98 -16.95 6.42 8.85
N LEU A 99 -16.28 7.50 8.46
CA LEU A 99 -16.90 8.69 7.90
C LEU A 99 -16.90 8.65 6.37
N LEU A 100 -17.79 9.44 5.78
CA LEU A 100 -17.90 9.66 4.35
C LEU A 100 -17.42 11.09 4.05
N TYR A 101 -16.43 11.22 3.19
CA TYR A 101 -15.82 12.51 2.86
C TYR A 101 -16.10 12.87 1.41
N ASN A 102 -16.31 14.16 1.12
CA ASN A 102 -16.32 14.61 -0.25
C ASN A 102 -14.88 14.68 -0.81
N TRP A 103 -14.74 14.76 -2.13
CA TRP A 103 -13.41 14.79 -2.76
C TRP A 103 -12.60 16.04 -2.41
N TYR A 104 -13.26 17.14 -2.09
CA TYR A 104 -12.58 18.37 -1.67
C TYR A 104 -11.84 18.21 -0.34
N ALA A 105 -12.33 17.35 0.58
CA ALA A 105 -11.62 17.04 1.81
C ALA A 105 -10.34 16.24 1.54
N ILE A 106 -10.35 15.32 0.56
CA ILE A 106 -9.17 14.50 0.27
C ILE A 106 -8.12 15.22 -0.57
N ASN A 107 -8.53 16.23 -1.35
CA ASN A 107 -7.62 17.04 -2.18
C ASN A 107 -7.11 18.29 -1.44
N ASP A 108 -7.38 18.43 -0.16
CA ASP A 108 -6.91 19.53 0.66
C ASP A 108 -5.44 19.32 1.06
N ASN A 109 -4.63 20.37 0.88
CA ASN A 109 -3.19 20.33 1.20
C ASN A 109 -2.89 20.02 2.66
N ARG A 110 -3.86 20.25 3.56
CA ARG A 110 -3.75 19.94 4.99
C ARG A 110 -3.76 18.46 5.29
N ASN A 111 -4.11 17.61 4.32
CA ASN A 111 -4.19 16.15 4.43
C ASN A 111 -5.09 15.64 5.58
N VAL A 112 -5.83 14.57 5.34
CA VAL A 112 -6.68 13.90 6.34
C VAL A 112 -6.07 12.60 6.88
N CYS A 113 -5.08 12.05 6.18
CA CYS A 113 -4.41 10.82 6.61
C CYS A 113 -3.41 11.09 7.74
N PRO A 114 -3.16 10.12 8.64
CA PRO A 114 -2.13 10.21 9.66
C PRO A 114 -0.75 10.60 9.10
N ALA A 115 0.13 11.14 9.95
CA ALA A 115 1.49 11.50 9.55
C ALA A 115 2.23 10.31 8.91
N GLY A 116 2.82 10.53 7.74
CA GLY A 116 3.50 9.49 6.95
C GLY A 116 2.56 8.58 6.13
N TRP A 117 1.25 8.85 6.17
CA TRP A 117 0.23 8.18 5.36
C TRP A 117 -0.37 9.16 4.35
N TYR A 118 -0.93 8.64 3.27
CA TYR A 118 -1.55 9.45 2.21
C TYR A 118 -2.76 8.72 1.61
N ILE A 119 -3.55 9.45 0.85
CA ILE A 119 -4.70 8.90 0.15
C ILE A 119 -4.22 8.23 -1.13
N PRO A 120 -4.56 6.96 -1.39
CA PRO A 120 -4.13 6.23 -2.58
C PRO A 120 -4.68 6.89 -3.84
N GLY A 121 -3.84 6.99 -4.88
CA GLY A 121 -4.28 7.30 -6.23
C GLY A 121 -4.65 6.04 -7.01
N ASN A 122 -5.06 6.22 -8.27
CA ASN A 122 -5.37 5.08 -9.16
C ASN A 122 -4.19 4.13 -9.35
N LYS A 123 -2.96 4.64 -9.25
CA LYS A 123 -1.75 3.82 -9.35
C LYS A 123 -1.70 2.82 -8.19
N GLU A 124 -1.84 3.29 -6.97
CA GLU A 124 -1.77 2.44 -5.76
C GLU A 124 -2.91 1.41 -5.73
N TRP A 125 -4.13 1.82 -6.10
CA TRP A 125 -5.27 0.90 -6.22
C TRP A 125 -5.07 -0.14 -7.32
N SER A 126 -4.52 0.24 -8.48
CA SER A 126 -4.21 -0.70 -9.56
C SER A 126 -3.09 -1.68 -9.17
N GLU A 127 -2.04 -1.20 -8.48
CA GLU A 127 -0.98 -2.07 -7.96
C GLU A 127 -1.53 -3.10 -6.98
N LEU A 128 -2.44 -2.68 -6.08
CA LEU A 128 -3.15 -3.58 -5.16
C LEU A 128 -3.95 -4.62 -5.93
N SER A 129 -4.76 -4.20 -6.90
CA SER A 129 -5.59 -5.10 -7.71
C SER A 129 -4.74 -6.11 -8.48
N VAL A 130 -3.67 -5.67 -9.14
CA VAL A 130 -2.73 -6.54 -9.87
C VAL A 130 -2.08 -7.56 -8.94
N PHE A 131 -1.60 -7.12 -7.77
CA PHE A 131 -1.01 -8.03 -6.76
C PHE A 131 -2.00 -9.12 -6.32
N LEU A 132 -3.27 -8.78 -6.24
CA LEU A 132 -4.34 -9.70 -5.86
C LEU A 132 -4.83 -10.59 -7.01
N GLY A 133 -4.25 -10.51 -8.20
CA GLY A 133 -4.60 -11.35 -9.36
C GLY A 133 -5.51 -10.68 -10.39
N GLY A 134 -5.63 -9.36 -10.31
CA GLY A 134 -6.37 -8.52 -11.25
C GLY A 134 -7.79 -8.17 -10.80
N ASP A 135 -8.37 -7.19 -11.51
CA ASP A 135 -9.62 -6.53 -11.13
C ASP A 135 -10.81 -7.50 -10.95
N SER A 136 -10.87 -8.57 -11.73
CA SER A 136 -11.99 -9.53 -11.71
C SER A 136 -12.11 -10.33 -10.41
N VAL A 137 -11.04 -10.43 -9.60
CA VAL A 137 -10.98 -11.28 -8.39
C VAL A 137 -10.51 -10.52 -7.15
N ALA A 138 -9.91 -9.35 -7.32
CA ALA A 138 -9.33 -8.59 -6.21
C ALA A 138 -10.35 -8.23 -5.14
N GLY A 139 -11.58 -7.85 -5.54
CA GLY A 139 -12.62 -7.46 -4.61
C GLY A 139 -13.02 -8.58 -3.64
N GLY A 140 -13.07 -9.83 -4.11
CA GLY A 140 -13.35 -10.96 -3.22
C GLY A 140 -12.29 -11.14 -2.13
N LYS A 141 -11.02 -10.82 -2.41
CA LYS A 141 -9.91 -10.90 -1.44
C LYS A 141 -9.89 -9.73 -0.47
N LEU A 142 -10.47 -8.59 -0.83
CA LEU A 142 -10.52 -7.37 -0.03
C LEU A 142 -11.73 -7.29 0.89
N LYS A 143 -12.90 -7.81 0.47
CA LYS A 143 -14.14 -7.75 1.23
C LYS A 143 -14.07 -8.58 2.51
N GLU A 144 -14.73 -8.11 3.58
CA GLU A 144 -15.03 -8.94 4.75
C GLU A 144 -15.68 -10.24 4.32
N SER A 145 -15.25 -11.37 4.90
CA SER A 145 -15.85 -12.67 4.63
C SER A 145 -17.17 -12.85 5.35
N GLY A 146 -18.07 -13.64 4.76
CA GLY A 146 -19.40 -13.89 5.32
C GLY A 146 -20.39 -12.76 5.05
N THR A 147 -21.45 -12.71 5.84
CA THR A 147 -22.61 -11.81 5.63
C THR A 147 -22.98 -11.05 6.90
N THR A 148 -22.01 -10.75 7.76
CA THR A 148 -22.24 -9.97 8.98
C THR A 148 -22.65 -8.54 8.62
N HIS A 149 -21.91 -7.92 7.70
CA HIS A 149 -22.20 -6.56 7.25
C HIS A 149 -22.64 -6.54 5.77
N TRP A 150 -22.11 -7.44 4.94
CA TRP A 150 -22.47 -7.58 3.54
C TRP A 150 -23.77 -8.37 3.36
N LEU A 151 -24.65 -7.92 2.47
CA LEU A 151 -25.80 -8.72 2.05
C LEU A 151 -25.36 -9.93 1.23
N THR A 152 -26.18 -10.99 1.26
CA THR A 152 -26.01 -12.19 0.42
C THR A 152 -26.17 -11.84 -1.05
N PRO A 153 -25.26 -12.37 -1.97
CA PRO A 153 -24.36 -13.50 -1.76
C PRO A 153 -22.94 -13.14 -1.29
N ASN A 154 -22.55 -11.88 -1.15
CA ASN A 154 -21.16 -11.43 -0.91
C ASN A 154 -20.12 -12.20 -1.74
N THR A 155 -20.32 -12.20 -3.06
CA THR A 155 -19.67 -13.09 -4.02
C THR A 155 -18.15 -13.03 -3.93
N GLY A 156 -17.50 -14.21 -3.75
CA GLY A 156 -16.05 -14.37 -3.72
C GLY A 156 -15.36 -13.80 -2.48
N ALA A 157 -16.08 -13.33 -1.47
CA ALA A 157 -15.51 -12.68 -0.29
C ALA A 157 -14.82 -13.69 0.63
N VAL A 158 -13.50 -13.58 0.76
CA VAL A 158 -12.65 -14.45 1.58
C VAL A 158 -11.77 -13.68 2.56
N ASN A 159 -11.67 -12.35 2.43
CA ASN A 159 -10.80 -11.47 3.24
C ASN A 159 -9.37 -12.00 3.43
N SER A 160 -8.81 -12.63 2.42
CA SER A 160 -7.49 -13.27 2.52
C SER A 160 -6.35 -12.28 2.75
N THR A 161 -6.61 -11.00 2.61
CA THR A 161 -5.63 -9.92 2.78
C THR A 161 -5.66 -9.28 4.17
N GLY A 162 -6.75 -9.46 4.92
CA GLY A 162 -7.02 -8.70 6.15
C GLY A 162 -7.39 -7.23 5.90
N PHE A 163 -7.63 -6.83 4.64
CA PHE A 163 -8.08 -5.47 4.30
C PHE A 163 -9.46 -5.15 4.87
N THR A 164 -10.34 -6.14 4.98
CA THR A 164 -11.65 -6.08 5.63
C THR A 164 -12.50 -4.90 5.16
N ALA A 165 -12.73 -4.83 3.85
CA ALA A 165 -13.64 -3.82 3.30
C ALA A 165 -15.07 -4.09 3.74
N LEU A 166 -15.71 -3.10 4.38
CA LEU A 166 -17.10 -3.14 4.84
C LEU A 166 -18.00 -2.34 3.90
N PRO A 167 -19.28 -2.75 3.73
CA PRO A 167 -20.23 -2.13 2.82
C PRO A 167 -20.85 -0.86 3.42
N GLY A 168 -20.04 0.17 3.68
CA GLY A 168 -20.45 1.42 4.32
C GLY A 168 -21.34 2.32 3.47
N GLY A 169 -21.57 1.95 2.21
CA GLY A 169 -22.37 2.76 1.29
C GLY A 169 -21.68 4.08 0.89
N TYR A 170 -22.52 5.07 0.55
CA TYR A 170 -22.09 6.42 0.21
C TYR A 170 -23.21 7.44 0.41
N ASP A 171 -22.87 8.72 0.51
CA ASP A 171 -23.79 9.84 0.50
C ASP A 171 -23.70 10.64 -0.79
N ASP A 172 -24.86 11.09 -1.26
CA ASP A 172 -25.05 12.01 -2.39
C ASP A 172 -26.26 12.90 -2.06
N VAL A 173 -27.29 12.96 -2.89
CA VAL A 173 -28.59 13.52 -2.55
C VAL A 173 -29.42 12.65 -1.58
N GLY A 174 -28.75 11.73 -0.90
CA GLY A 174 -29.26 10.76 0.07
C GLY A 174 -28.20 9.70 0.36
N SER A 175 -28.46 8.81 1.31
CA SER A 175 -27.56 7.72 1.68
C SER A 175 -27.94 6.43 0.97
N TYR A 176 -26.97 5.79 0.30
CA TYR A 176 -27.19 4.63 -0.57
C TYR A 176 -26.21 3.50 -0.25
N GLN A 177 -26.58 2.28 -0.61
CA GLN A 177 -25.72 1.09 -0.69
C GLN A 177 -25.18 0.52 0.63
N LEU A 178 -25.69 0.91 1.81
CA LEU A 178 -25.31 0.21 3.05
C LEU A 178 -25.62 -1.29 2.92
N GLY A 179 -24.66 -2.11 3.27
CA GLY A 179 -24.77 -3.57 3.14
C GLY A 179 -24.53 -4.10 1.71
N THR A 180 -24.59 -3.26 0.67
CA THR A 180 -24.50 -3.69 -0.73
C THR A 180 -23.27 -3.20 -1.47
N GLY A 181 -22.66 -2.10 -1.04
CA GLY A 181 -21.52 -1.52 -1.71
C GLY A 181 -20.57 -0.76 -0.79
N CYS A 182 -19.35 -0.61 -1.26
CA CYS A 182 -18.30 0.19 -0.63
C CYS A 182 -17.56 0.95 -1.71
N ASN A 183 -17.41 2.26 -1.53
CA ASN A 183 -16.74 3.13 -2.47
C ASN A 183 -15.56 3.82 -1.76
N PHE A 184 -14.38 3.75 -2.36
CA PHE A 184 -13.16 4.38 -1.85
C PHE A 184 -12.70 5.47 -2.79
N TRP A 185 -12.48 6.67 -2.28
CA TRP A 185 -11.88 7.73 -3.05
C TRP A 185 -10.48 7.37 -3.56
N SER A 186 -10.17 7.88 -4.73
CA SER A 186 -8.82 7.97 -5.27
C SER A 186 -8.35 9.44 -5.24
N ALA A 187 -7.10 9.67 -4.83
CA ALA A 187 -6.48 10.99 -4.94
C ALA A 187 -6.20 11.42 -6.39
N SER A 188 -6.37 10.51 -7.37
CA SER A 188 -6.25 10.84 -8.79
C SER A 188 -7.40 11.71 -9.22
N ASP A 189 -7.08 12.95 -9.64
CA ASP A 189 -8.06 13.88 -10.16
C ASP A 189 -8.48 13.55 -11.61
N THR A 190 -9.58 14.10 -12.02
CA THR A 190 -10.00 14.18 -13.40
C THR A 190 -10.28 15.65 -13.76
N LEU A 191 -10.86 15.89 -14.94
CA LEU A 191 -11.27 17.24 -15.33
C LEU A 191 -12.60 17.62 -14.66
N HIS A 192 -12.68 18.87 -14.17
CA HIS A 192 -13.90 19.54 -13.68
C HIS A 192 -14.50 18.96 -12.38
N LEU A 193 -15.79 18.53 -12.41
CA LEU A 193 -16.61 18.24 -11.24
C LEU A 193 -16.58 16.77 -10.81
N VAL A 194 -15.79 15.92 -11.44
CA VAL A 194 -15.73 14.49 -11.18
C VAL A 194 -14.34 14.05 -10.76
N ALA A 195 -14.25 12.92 -10.05
CA ALA A 195 -13.00 12.32 -9.62
C ALA A 195 -13.08 10.79 -9.62
N TRP A 196 -11.93 10.15 -9.55
CA TRP A 196 -11.85 8.69 -9.52
C TRP A 196 -12.19 8.13 -8.15
N TYR A 197 -12.92 7.02 -8.13
CA TYR A 197 -13.13 6.16 -6.97
C TYR A 197 -13.07 4.68 -7.37
N TRP A 198 -12.85 3.80 -6.39
CA TRP A 198 -12.85 2.36 -6.58
C TRP A 198 -13.98 1.73 -5.78
N ALA A 199 -14.67 0.72 -6.36
CA ALA A 199 -15.88 0.16 -5.77
C ALA A 199 -15.85 -1.35 -5.62
N LEU A 200 -16.51 -1.81 -4.55
CA LEU A 200 -16.80 -3.20 -4.24
C LEU A 200 -18.31 -3.37 -4.12
N TRP A 201 -18.82 -4.53 -4.58
CA TRP A 201 -20.23 -4.85 -4.58
C TRP A 201 -20.48 -6.22 -3.96
N PHE A 202 -21.64 -6.40 -3.27
CA PHE A 202 -22.02 -7.67 -2.64
C PHE A 202 -22.20 -8.83 -3.63
N TRP A 203 -22.59 -8.54 -4.86
CA TRP A 203 -22.93 -9.53 -5.90
C TRP A 203 -21.79 -9.80 -6.89
N ARG A 204 -20.61 -9.15 -6.74
CA ARG A 204 -19.44 -9.30 -7.62
C ARG A 204 -18.18 -9.53 -6.80
N ALA A 205 -17.18 -10.18 -7.42
CA ALA A 205 -15.86 -10.38 -6.82
C ALA A 205 -14.80 -9.38 -7.33
N ASP A 206 -15.19 -8.51 -8.24
CA ASP A 206 -14.30 -7.53 -8.87
C ASP A 206 -14.06 -6.29 -7.99
N PHE A 207 -13.02 -5.56 -8.37
CA PHE A 207 -12.65 -4.27 -7.79
C PHE A 207 -12.24 -3.36 -8.94
N ASN A 208 -13.07 -2.39 -9.28
CA ASN A 208 -12.88 -1.58 -10.47
C ASN A 208 -12.93 -0.08 -10.16
N PRO A 209 -12.19 0.74 -10.97
CA PRO A 209 -12.30 2.19 -10.93
C PRO A 209 -13.56 2.69 -11.63
N TYR A 210 -14.11 3.76 -11.07
CA TYR A 210 -15.24 4.51 -11.62
C TYR A 210 -14.98 6.00 -11.48
N ILE A 211 -15.85 6.81 -12.08
CA ILE A 211 -15.83 8.27 -11.99
C ILE A 211 -17.14 8.73 -11.33
N GLY A 212 -17.05 9.58 -10.32
CA GLY A 212 -18.19 10.13 -9.59
C GLY A 212 -18.04 11.62 -9.33
N GLY A 213 -19.12 12.27 -8.96
CA GLY A 213 -19.13 13.68 -8.58
C GLY A 213 -18.24 13.96 -7.38
N LYS A 214 -17.50 15.06 -7.40
CA LYS A 214 -16.60 15.47 -6.29
C LYS A 214 -17.36 15.76 -5.00
N GLN A 215 -18.66 16.01 -5.07
CA GLN A 215 -19.53 16.18 -3.91
C GLN A 215 -19.97 14.84 -3.28
N HIS A 216 -19.84 13.70 -3.95
CA HIS A 216 -20.21 12.43 -3.31
C HIS A 216 -19.42 12.20 -2.01
N GLY A 217 -20.04 11.60 -1.02
CA GLY A 217 -19.42 11.20 0.23
C GLY A 217 -18.98 9.74 0.16
N PHE A 218 -17.68 9.46 0.01
CA PHE A 218 -17.12 8.12 -0.02
C PHE A 218 -16.15 7.87 1.14
N SER A 219 -15.88 6.61 1.42
CA SER A 219 -14.91 6.19 2.42
C SER A 219 -13.47 6.51 1.99
N ILE A 220 -12.60 6.67 2.98
CA ILE A 220 -11.15 6.81 2.79
C ILE A 220 -10.43 5.63 3.43
N ARG A 221 -9.46 5.07 2.73
CA ARG A 221 -8.44 4.16 3.25
C ARG A 221 -7.08 4.76 3.00
N CYS A 222 -6.40 5.18 4.03
CA CYS A 222 -5.05 5.70 3.87
C CYS A 222 -4.06 4.55 3.64
N ILE A 223 -3.00 4.87 2.94
CA ILE A 223 -1.92 3.98 2.57
C ILE A 223 -0.58 4.60 2.95
N ARG A 224 0.39 3.79 3.25
CA ARG A 224 1.81 4.15 3.16
C ARG A 224 2.54 3.06 2.38
N ASN A 225 3.58 3.41 1.66
CA ASN A 225 4.43 2.40 1.03
C ASN A 225 5.03 1.53 2.14
N SER A 226 4.87 0.22 2.03
CA SER A 226 5.71 -0.71 2.77
C SER A 226 7.10 -0.69 2.11
N SER A 227 7.79 0.45 2.16
CA SER A 227 9.23 0.35 2.13
C SER A 227 9.56 -0.61 3.27
N ASN A 228 10.38 -1.63 3.02
CA ASN A 228 11.14 -2.16 4.13
C ASN A 228 11.58 -0.92 4.90
N GLN A 229 10.95 -0.63 6.04
CA GLN A 229 11.39 0.46 6.88
C GLN A 229 12.77 0.06 7.40
N VAL A 230 13.76 0.40 6.63
CA VAL A 230 14.80 1.23 7.18
C VAL A 230 14.08 2.53 7.52
N ASP A 231 13.86 2.78 8.82
CA ASP A 231 13.33 4.05 9.30
C ASP A 231 13.96 5.17 8.47
N GLU A 232 13.19 5.78 7.56
CA GLU A 232 13.49 7.14 7.15
C GLU A 232 13.19 8.07 8.34
N LYS A 233 13.91 7.85 9.44
CA LYS A 233 14.30 8.95 10.29
C LYS A 233 14.97 9.92 9.33
N SER A 234 14.28 11.00 8.99
CA SER A 234 14.77 12.27 8.43
C SER A 234 16.27 12.34 8.05
N ASN A 235 16.82 11.30 7.42
CA ASN A 235 18.15 11.22 6.88
C ASN A 235 18.18 11.60 5.39
N GLY A 236 17.08 12.17 4.86
CA GLY A 236 17.00 12.71 3.52
C GLY A 236 18.02 13.81 3.23
N GLU A 237 18.72 14.31 4.24
CA GLU A 237 19.85 15.22 4.09
C GLU A 237 21.21 14.53 4.08
N LEU A 238 21.34 13.29 4.57
CA LEU A 238 22.65 12.64 4.75
C LEU A 238 23.22 12.03 3.46
N ILE A 239 22.37 11.52 2.55
CA ILE A 239 22.83 10.93 1.26
C ILE A 239 21.92 11.40 0.12
N LYS A 240 22.55 11.96 -0.92
CA LYS A 240 21.91 12.27 -2.20
C LYS A 240 22.65 11.57 -3.33
N ILE A 241 21.89 10.92 -4.23
CA ILE A 241 22.44 10.22 -5.40
C ILE A 241 21.80 10.80 -6.66
N PHE A 242 22.60 11.36 -7.54
CA PHE A 242 22.14 11.98 -8.78
C PHE A 242 23.20 11.90 -9.88
N PRO A 243 22.82 12.06 -11.16
CA PRO A 243 21.46 12.05 -11.66
C PRO A 243 20.82 10.68 -11.54
N ASN A 244 19.48 10.63 -11.55
CA ASN A 244 18.69 9.41 -11.66
C ASN A 244 17.38 9.73 -12.40
N PRO A 245 17.21 9.29 -13.65
CA PRO A 245 18.04 8.35 -14.43
C PRO A 245 19.47 8.84 -14.73
N ALA A 246 20.38 7.87 -14.92
CA ALA A 246 21.80 8.12 -15.16
C ALA A 246 22.33 7.37 -16.38
N LYS A 247 23.27 8.02 -17.12
CA LYS A 247 23.98 7.41 -18.27
C LYS A 247 25.29 6.76 -17.84
N ASP A 248 26.31 7.56 -17.60
CA ASP A 248 27.67 7.06 -17.40
C ASP A 248 28.17 7.16 -15.97
N LYS A 249 27.61 8.08 -15.20
CA LYS A 249 28.10 8.40 -13.85
C LYS A 249 26.94 8.76 -12.94
N ILE A 250 27.10 8.45 -11.64
CA ILE A 250 26.29 9.00 -10.56
C ILE A 250 27.20 9.70 -9.56
N THR A 251 26.69 10.72 -8.92
CA THR A 251 27.34 11.41 -7.80
C THR A 251 26.63 11.01 -6.51
N ILE A 252 27.42 10.65 -5.51
CA ILE A 252 26.92 10.35 -4.16
C ILE A 252 27.42 11.46 -3.24
N LEU A 253 26.50 12.31 -2.77
CA LEU A 253 26.76 13.26 -1.69
C LEU A 253 26.39 12.63 -0.36
N SER A 254 27.27 12.71 0.63
CA SER A 254 27.01 12.21 1.97
C SER A 254 27.59 13.16 3.01
N GLN A 255 26.82 13.51 4.02
CA GLN A 255 27.28 14.31 5.16
C GLN A 255 27.80 13.44 6.32
N ALA A 256 27.78 12.11 6.18
CA ALA A 256 28.20 11.19 7.23
C ALA A 256 29.75 11.09 7.29
N GLU A 257 30.33 11.25 8.46
CA GLU A 257 31.79 11.16 8.70
C GLU A 257 32.32 9.72 8.88
N GLN A 258 31.43 8.71 8.85
CA GLN A 258 31.77 7.32 9.17
C GLN A 258 32.05 6.47 7.91
N ASN A 259 32.62 5.28 8.11
CA ASN A 259 32.85 4.31 7.02
C ASN A 259 31.57 3.98 6.27
N ARG A 260 31.60 4.17 4.96
CA ARG A 260 30.47 3.98 4.05
C ARG A 260 30.83 2.95 2.99
N TYR A 261 29.93 2.00 2.78
CA TYR A 261 30.10 0.95 1.78
C TYR A 261 28.95 0.99 0.79
N LEU A 262 29.28 1.21 -0.49
CA LEU A 262 28.36 1.20 -1.62
C LEU A 262 28.30 -0.19 -2.21
N HIS A 263 27.09 -0.70 -2.43
CA HIS A 263 26.82 -1.87 -3.27
C HIS A 263 25.76 -1.49 -4.31
N ILE A 264 25.94 -1.92 -5.54
CA ILE A 264 24.93 -1.83 -6.60
C ILE A 264 24.57 -3.26 -7.01
N TYR A 265 23.27 -3.56 -7.01
CA TYR A 265 22.73 -4.87 -7.37
C TYR A 265 21.90 -4.77 -8.64
N ASN A 266 21.96 -5.81 -9.48
CA ASN A 266 20.99 -6.00 -10.55
C ASN A 266 19.67 -6.57 -10.01
N LEU A 267 18.67 -6.75 -10.90
CA LEU A 267 17.35 -7.29 -10.51
C LEU A 267 17.39 -8.75 -10.02
N PHE A 268 18.46 -9.49 -10.28
CA PHE A 268 18.65 -10.86 -9.79
C PHE A 268 19.31 -10.89 -8.39
N GLY A 269 19.61 -9.72 -7.81
CA GLY A 269 20.29 -9.61 -6.52
C GLY A 269 21.81 -9.79 -6.58
N GLU A 270 22.39 -9.89 -7.77
CA GLU A 270 23.84 -10.00 -7.96
C GLU A 270 24.50 -8.65 -7.77
N THR A 271 25.61 -8.60 -7.03
CA THR A 271 26.41 -7.39 -6.84
C THR A 271 27.20 -7.07 -8.12
N VAL A 272 26.85 -5.97 -8.78
CA VAL A 272 27.52 -5.50 -10.00
C VAL A 272 28.60 -4.45 -9.74
N LEU A 273 28.55 -3.80 -8.55
CA LEU A 273 29.58 -2.89 -8.06
C LEU A 273 29.61 -2.89 -6.54
N GLN A 274 30.82 -2.91 -5.98
CA GLN A 274 31.07 -2.69 -4.56
C GLN A 274 32.23 -1.71 -4.39
N LYS A 275 32.06 -0.71 -3.51
CA LYS A 275 33.07 0.30 -3.24
C LYS A 275 32.97 0.86 -1.82
N LYS A 276 34.12 1.09 -1.16
CA LYS A 276 34.17 1.93 0.04
C LYS A 276 34.19 3.41 -0.40
N LEU A 277 33.24 4.19 0.14
CA LEU A 277 33.19 5.64 -0.09
C LEU A 277 34.13 6.34 0.91
N ILE A 278 35.03 7.16 0.41
CA ILE A 278 36.09 7.82 1.22
C ILE A 278 35.90 9.32 1.31
N SER A 279 35.14 9.92 0.39
CA SER A 279 34.84 11.36 0.41
C SER A 279 33.36 11.64 0.51
N ASN A 280 32.98 12.85 0.96
CA ASN A 280 31.60 13.29 1.07
C ASN A 280 30.96 13.57 -0.30
N ASN A 281 31.75 13.60 -1.36
CA ASN A 281 31.28 13.75 -2.73
C ASN A 281 32.04 12.75 -3.60
N GLU A 282 31.40 11.61 -3.92
CA GLU A 282 31.99 10.53 -4.72
C GLU A 282 31.29 10.40 -6.06
N ILE A 283 32.09 10.39 -7.12
CA ILE A 283 31.63 10.10 -8.48
C ILE A 283 31.85 8.63 -8.77
N ILE A 284 30.81 7.92 -9.12
CA ILE A 284 30.84 6.49 -9.44
C ILE A 284 30.60 6.34 -10.95
N ASN A 285 31.53 5.71 -11.62
CA ASN A 285 31.39 5.35 -13.04
C ASN A 285 30.50 4.10 -13.14
N ILE A 286 29.42 4.19 -13.92
CA ILE A 286 28.47 3.13 -14.21
C ILE A 286 28.30 2.91 -15.72
N SER A 287 29.17 3.48 -16.56
CA SER A 287 29.09 3.41 -18.04
C SER A 287 29.10 1.97 -18.56
N TYR A 288 29.76 1.05 -17.83
CA TYR A 288 29.89 -0.37 -18.19
C TYR A 288 28.66 -1.20 -17.81
N LEU A 289 27.72 -0.65 -17.01
CA LEU A 289 26.50 -1.34 -16.66
C LEU A 289 25.52 -1.33 -17.84
N PRO A 290 24.88 -2.45 -18.17
CA PRO A 290 23.76 -2.48 -19.12
C PRO A 290 22.64 -1.52 -18.74
N LYS A 291 21.90 -1.05 -19.74
CA LYS A 291 20.65 -0.28 -19.49
C LYS A 291 19.68 -1.13 -18.67
N GLY A 292 19.06 -0.52 -17.69
CA GLY A 292 18.15 -1.23 -16.82
C GLY A 292 17.98 -0.64 -15.44
N LEU A 293 17.31 -1.40 -14.59
CA LEU A 293 17.03 -1.06 -13.20
C LEU A 293 18.06 -1.74 -12.28
N TYR A 294 18.57 -0.96 -11.32
CA TYR A 294 19.50 -1.40 -10.29
C TYR A 294 19.05 -0.93 -8.91
N ILE A 295 19.53 -1.58 -7.87
CA ILE A 295 19.36 -1.18 -6.47
C ILE A 295 20.72 -0.74 -5.92
N ILE A 296 20.80 0.51 -5.48
CA ILE A 296 21.93 1.03 -4.73
C ILE A 296 21.67 0.80 -3.24
N LYS A 297 22.68 0.22 -2.57
CA LYS A 297 22.70 0.05 -1.11
C LYS A 297 23.95 0.72 -0.57
N ILE A 298 23.78 1.68 0.35
CA ILE A 298 24.88 2.31 1.08
C ILE A 298 24.72 1.95 2.55
N LYS A 299 25.75 1.31 3.11
CA LYS A 299 25.82 0.97 4.53
C LYS A 299 26.70 1.99 5.25
N ILE A 300 26.18 2.59 6.34
CA ILE A 300 26.86 3.54 7.23
C ILE A 300 26.72 3.00 8.65
N SER A 301 27.79 2.49 9.23
CA SER A 301 27.77 1.83 10.54
C SER A 301 26.68 0.75 10.61
N ASN A 302 25.63 0.95 11.40
CA ASN A 302 24.48 0.04 11.54
C ASN A 302 23.29 0.43 10.67
N GLU A 303 23.37 1.55 9.95
CA GLU A 303 22.30 2.03 9.08
C GLU A 303 22.50 1.59 7.64
N THR A 304 21.41 1.38 6.92
CA THR A 304 21.44 1.02 5.49
C THR A 304 20.53 1.97 4.72
N TYR A 305 21.08 2.60 3.69
CA TYR A 305 20.37 3.41 2.73
C TYR A 305 20.15 2.63 1.44
N LEU A 306 18.92 2.64 0.91
CA LEU A 306 18.55 1.96 -0.33
C LEU A 306 17.93 2.97 -1.31
N GLN A 307 18.36 2.93 -2.56
CA GLN A 307 17.79 3.75 -3.63
C GLN A 307 17.73 2.97 -4.95
N LYS A 308 16.65 3.14 -5.70
CA LYS A 308 16.52 2.68 -7.08
C LYS A 308 17.36 3.54 -8.01
N LEU A 309 18.12 2.92 -8.92
CA LEU A 309 18.87 3.58 -9.98
C LEU A 309 18.34 3.11 -11.34
N ILE A 310 18.00 4.06 -12.20
CA ILE A 310 17.65 3.81 -13.59
C ILE A 310 18.89 4.14 -14.44
N LYS A 311 19.46 3.12 -15.11
CA LYS A 311 20.57 3.25 -16.06
C LYS A 311 20.01 3.36 -17.48
N GLU A 312 20.33 4.48 -18.16
CA GLU A 312 19.97 4.74 -19.56
C GLU A 312 21.06 4.35 -20.56
#